data_ceaa756f880a3462495b6be96a4b733d
#
_entry.id   ceaa756f880a3462495b6be96a4b733d
#
_cell.length_a   1.000
_cell.length_b   1.000
_cell.length_c   1.000
_cell.angle_alpha   90.00
_cell.angle_beta   90.00
_cell.angle_gamma   90.00
#
_symmetry.space_group_name_H-M   'P 1'
#
loop_
_entity.id
_entity.type
_entity.pdbx_description
1 polymer ?
#
loop_
_entity_poly.entity_id
_entity_poly.type
_entity_poly.pdbx_seq_one_letter_code
_entity_poly.pdbx_strand_id
1 'polypeptide(L)'
;MWHEIVNDTVGGKPVAVTYCPLCNAALVFERTLGGQVLDFGTTGKLRNSDLVMYDRQTESWWQQFTGEAIVGALLGSELKLVPSRLESFERFRNRFPEGRVLVPNDPGKRNYGANPYVRYDEIGSVPFLFRGDFPEGIQPMERVVAVEVEPGRFEAWQLGLLRESGEIRTGDLVIRWEAGQASALDAATVGGGRDVGNVTVQRRAGGRVEDVPYDVTFAFVFHAFRPNGKLHRGKL
;
A
#
# COMPACT_ATOMS: atom_id res chain seq x y z
N MET A 1 4.31 9.10 6.45
CA MET A 1 3.51 10.32 6.19
C MET A 1 4.39 11.55 5.93
N TRP A 2 5.46 11.78 6.69
CA TRP A 2 6.38 12.89 6.41
C TRP A 2 7.44 12.55 5.35
N HIS A 3 7.68 11.27 5.13
CA HIS A 3 8.58 10.72 4.11
C HIS A 3 7.83 9.60 3.39
N GLU A 4 7.52 9.83 2.13
CA GLU A 4 6.67 8.92 1.33
C GLU A 4 7.48 7.83 0.65
N ILE A 5 8.81 8.01 0.51
CA ILE A 5 9.71 7.05 -0.14
C ILE A 5 10.97 6.86 0.70
N VAL A 6 11.36 5.62 0.91
CA VAL A 6 12.64 5.23 1.51
C VAL A 6 13.37 4.30 0.54
N ASN A 7 14.53 4.75 0.05
CA ASN A 7 15.46 3.90 -0.69
C ASN A 7 16.40 3.22 0.31
N ASP A 8 16.34 1.90 0.40
CA ASP A 8 17.11 1.12 1.38
C ASP A 8 17.66 -0.16 0.75
N THR A 9 18.39 -0.92 1.54
CA THR A 9 18.84 -2.27 1.21
C THR A 9 18.49 -3.20 2.36
N VAL A 10 17.57 -4.12 2.14
CA VAL A 10 17.10 -5.07 3.13
C VAL A 10 17.50 -6.49 2.74
N GLY A 11 18.24 -7.17 3.60
CA GLY A 11 18.75 -8.51 3.31
C GLY A 11 19.61 -8.61 2.04
N GLY A 12 20.36 -7.54 1.71
CA GLY A 12 21.17 -7.45 0.49
C GLY A 12 20.38 -7.06 -0.77
N LYS A 13 19.06 -6.91 -0.69
CA LYS A 13 18.19 -6.51 -1.80
C LYS A 13 17.92 -5.01 -1.75
N PRO A 14 18.26 -4.23 -2.80
CA PRO A 14 17.86 -2.84 -2.91
C PRO A 14 16.34 -2.71 -3.04
N VAL A 15 15.71 -1.95 -2.15
CA VAL A 15 14.25 -1.76 -2.12
C VAL A 15 13.85 -0.30 -2.02
N ALA A 16 12.73 0.06 -2.62
CA ALA A 16 12.01 1.30 -2.39
C ALA A 16 10.76 0.99 -1.56
N VAL A 17 10.74 1.45 -0.31
CA VAL A 17 9.55 1.39 0.54
C VAL A 17 8.76 2.66 0.33
N THR A 18 7.53 2.53 -0.14
CA THR A 18 6.70 3.67 -0.52
C THR A 18 5.39 3.69 0.25
N TYR A 19 4.88 4.90 0.52
CA TYR A 19 3.57 5.09 1.12
C TYR A 19 2.90 6.34 0.56
N CYS A 20 1.76 6.15 -0.10
CA CYS A 20 0.88 7.24 -0.50
C CYS A 20 -0.25 7.41 0.52
N PRO A 21 -0.24 8.47 1.35
CA PRO A 21 -1.30 8.68 2.36
C PRO A 21 -2.68 8.87 1.73
N LEU A 22 -2.76 9.55 0.58
CA LEU A 22 -4.02 9.81 -0.11
C LEU A 22 -4.70 8.56 -0.65
N CYS A 23 -3.91 7.48 -0.86
CA CYS A 23 -4.38 6.19 -1.33
C CYS A 23 -4.42 5.13 -0.22
N ASN A 24 -3.81 5.42 0.93
CA ASN A 24 -3.45 4.43 1.95
C ASN A 24 -2.62 3.28 1.37
N ALA A 25 -1.89 3.50 0.26
CA ALA A 25 -1.12 2.49 -0.44
C ALA A 25 0.31 2.40 0.09
N ALA A 26 0.66 1.25 0.66
CA ALA A 26 1.97 0.94 1.23
C ALA A 26 2.61 -0.22 0.46
N LEU A 27 3.49 0.10 -0.49
CA LEU A 27 4.09 -0.87 -1.40
C LEU A 27 5.61 -0.84 -1.32
N VAL A 28 6.21 -2.01 -1.46
CA VAL A 28 7.67 -2.16 -1.52
C VAL A 28 8.05 -2.72 -2.87
N PHE A 29 8.99 -2.05 -3.52
CA PHE A 29 9.51 -2.45 -4.84
C PHE A 29 10.97 -2.82 -4.76
N GLU A 30 11.37 -3.82 -5.54
CA GLU A 30 12.77 -4.05 -5.87
C GLU A 30 13.22 -2.94 -6.81
N ARG A 31 14.25 -2.17 -6.42
CA ARG A 31 14.68 -1.01 -7.20
C ARG A 31 15.86 -1.26 -8.14
N THR A 32 16.16 -2.53 -8.39
CA THR A 32 17.13 -2.92 -9.42
C THR A 32 16.39 -3.23 -10.73
N LEU A 33 16.66 -2.45 -11.76
CA LEU A 33 16.07 -2.62 -13.07
C LEU A 33 17.18 -2.61 -14.15
N GLY A 34 17.21 -3.63 -15.02
CA GLY A 34 18.23 -3.73 -16.06
C GLY A 34 19.67 -3.73 -15.55
N GLY A 35 19.91 -4.19 -14.33
CA GLY A 35 21.24 -4.19 -13.70
C GLY A 35 21.59 -2.87 -13.01
N GLN A 36 20.77 -1.83 -13.13
CA GLN A 36 20.95 -0.54 -12.47
C GLN A 36 20.09 -0.45 -11.21
N VAL A 37 20.65 0.07 -10.14
CA VAL A 37 19.89 0.39 -8.92
C VAL A 37 19.37 1.82 -9.03
N LEU A 38 18.03 1.97 -8.97
CA LEU A 38 17.35 3.25 -9.08
C LEU A 38 17.12 3.86 -7.69
N ASP A 39 17.23 5.19 -7.58
CA ASP A 39 16.90 5.96 -6.38
C ASP A 39 15.67 6.82 -6.65
N PHE A 40 14.61 6.55 -5.92
CA PHE A 40 13.33 7.22 -6.11
C PHE A 40 13.17 8.47 -5.25
N GLY A 41 12.43 9.44 -5.79
CA GLY A 41 11.99 10.64 -5.11
C GLY A 41 10.56 11.00 -5.48
N THR A 42 9.97 11.97 -4.76
CA THR A 42 8.63 12.47 -5.02
C THR A 42 8.66 13.58 -6.07
N THR A 43 7.78 13.51 -7.07
CA THR A 43 7.63 14.59 -8.07
C THR A 43 6.81 15.77 -7.55
N GLY A 44 6.06 15.59 -6.45
CA GLY A 44 5.01 16.52 -6.01
C GLY A 44 3.75 16.46 -6.88
N LYS A 45 3.67 15.52 -7.83
CA LYS A 45 2.51 15.33 -8.70
C LYS A 45 1.72 14.09 -8.29
N LEU A 46 0.43 14.12 -8.63
CA LEU A 46 -0.52 13.03 -8.40
C LEU A 46 -1.17 12.64 -9.73
N ARG A 47 -1.44 11.35 -9.89
CA ARG A 47 -2.33 10.82 -10.92
C ARG A 47 -3.38 9.95 -10.24
N ASN A 48 -4.65 10.24 -10.47
CA ASN A 48 -5.77 9.61 -9.75
C ASN A 48 -5.60 9.64 -8.22
N SER A 49 -5.15 10.80 -7.69
CA SER A 49 -4.83 11.01 -6.27
C SER A 49 -3.63 10.21 -5.72
N ASP A 50 -3.00 9.38 -6.54
CA ASP A 50 -1.85 8.58 -6.14
C ASP A 50 -0.51 9.24 -6.51
N LEU A 51 0.48 9.00 -5.67
CA LEU A 51 1.85 9.53 -5.77
C LEU A 51 2.50 9.17 -7.11
N VAL A 52 3.01 10.18 -7.80
CA VAL A 52 3.93 9.99 -8.92
C VAL A 52 5.36 10.17 -8.42
N MET A 53 6.14 9.11 -8.48
CA MET A 53 7.58 9.09 -8.15
C MET A 53 8.42 9.43 -9.37
N TYR A 54 9.70 9.75 -9.19
CA TYR A 54 10.70 9.77 -10.25
C TYR A 54 11.95 9.02 -9.81
N ASP A 55 12.70 8.44 -10.75
CA ASP A 55 14.04 7.94 -10.46
C ASP A 55 15.09 9.02 -10.79
N ARG A 56 16.17 9.07 -9.99
CA ARG A 56 17.25 10.07 -10.13
C ARG A 56 18.20 9.77 -11.28
N GLN A 57 18.22 8.55 -11.79
CA GLN A 57 19.16 8.09 -12.82
C GLN A 57 18.69 8.48 -14.22
N THR A 58 17.38 8.36 -14.48
CA THR A 58 16.81 8.63 -15.81
C THR A 58 15.76 9.73 -15.81
N GLU A 59 15.36 10.22 -14.63
CA GLU A 59 14.27 11.18 -14.43
C GLU A 59 12.93 10.68 -14.98
N SER A 60 12.79 9.35 -15.20
CA SER A 60 11.51 8.75 -15.57
C SER A 60 10.52 8.83 -14.42
N TRP A 61 9.24 8.99 -14.74
CA TRP A 61 8.16 9.09 -13.77
C TRP A 61 7.45 7.75 -13.61
N TRP A 62 7.12 7.41 -12.39
CA TRP A 62 6.59 6.12 -11.98
C TRP A 62 5.30 6.28 -11.19
N GLN A 63 4.27 5.52 -11.55
CA GLN A 63 3.05 5.44 -10.75
C GLN A 63 3.31 4.57 -9.51
N GLN A 64 3.13 5.13 -8.32
CA GLN A 64 3.43 4.41 -7.08
C GLN A 64 2.55 3.17 -6.90
N PHE A 65 1.26 3.25 -7.18
CA PHE A 65 0.32 2.14 -6.98
C PHE A 65 0.58 0.94 -7.91
N THR A 66 1.03 1.18 -9.13
CA THR A 66 1.25 0.10 -10.10
C THR A 66 2.71 -0.33 -10.23
N GLY A 67 3.66 0.53 -9.84
CA GLY A 67 5.09 0.32 -10.09
C GLY A 67 5.49 0.54 -11.55
N GLU A 68 4.61 1.08 -12.39
CA GLU A 68 4.83 1.29 -13.83
C GLU A 68 5.48 2.66 -14.11
N ALA A 69 6.47 2.69 -14.99
CA ALA A 69 7.02 3.92 -15.54
C ALA A 69 6.05 4.51 -16.57
N ILE A 70 5.55 5.72 -16.30
CA ILE A 70 4.50 6.39 -17.09
C ILE A 70 5.02 7.52 -17.99
N VAL A 71 6.24 8.00 -17.75
CA VAL A 71 6.90 9.06 -18.54
C VAL A 71 8.41 8.82 -18.53
N GLY A 72 9.10 9.17 -19.59
CA GLY A 72 10.57 9.20 -19.67
C GLY A 72 11.19 8.02 -20.40
N ALA A 73 12.50 7.86 -20.23
CA ALA A 73 13.28 6.84 -20.92
C ALA A 73 12.88 5.40 -20.59
N LEU A 74 12.32 5.18 -19.39
CA LEU A 74 11.89 3.85 -18.93
C LEU A 74 10.40 3.60 -19.11
N LEU A 75 9.69 4.41 -19.91
CA LEU A 75 8.24 4.27 -20.16
C LEU A 75 7.85 2.82 -20.45
N GLY A 76 6.85 2.30 -19.76
CA GLY A 76 6.34 0.93 -19.88
C GLY A 76 7.14 -0.13 -19.13
N SER A 77 8.25 0.25 -18.46
CA SER A 77 8.93 -0.66 -17.53
C SER A 77 8.14 -0.80 -16.23
N GLU A 78 8.25 -1.94 -15.56
CA GLU A 78 7.58 -2.23 -14.29
C GLU A 78 8.58 -2.62 -13.21
N LEU A 79 8.39 -2.10 -12.01
CA LEU A 79 9.12 -2.49 -10.81
C LEU A 79 8.50 -3.77 -10.23
N LYS A 80 9.36 -4.67 -9.78
CA LYS A 80 8.91 -5.89 -9.14
C LYS A 80 8.47 -5.61 -7.70
N LEU A 81 7.23 -5.97 -7.36
CA LEU A 81 6.73 -5.92 -5.99
C LEU A 81 7.46 -6.93 -5.08
N VAL A 82 7.76 -6.48 -3.87
CA VAL A 82 8.30 -7.31 -2.79
C VAL A 82 7.20 -7.54 -1.76
N PRO A 83 6.91 -8.79 -1.38
CA PRO A 83 5.96 -9.06 -0.31
C PRO A 83 6.31 -8.27 0.95
N SER A 84 5.36 -7.47 1.43
CA SER A 84 5.54 -6.62 2.61
C SER A 84 4.23 -6.54 3.39
N ARG A 85 4.30 -6.09 4.64
CA ARG A 85 3.13 -5.94 5.48
C ARG A 85 3.06 -4.53 6.05
N LEU A 86 1.92 -3.90 5.90
CA LEU A 86 1.56 -2.74 6.70
C LEU A 86 0.89 -3.27 7.98
N GLU A 87 1.63 -3.29 9.08
CA GLU A 87 1.16 -3.87 10.33
C GLU A 87 1.48 -2.98 11.54
N SER A 88 0.84 -3.24 12.68
CA SER A 88 1.17 -2.54 13.93
C SER A 88 2.60 -2.83 14.37
N PHE A 89 3.23 -1.84 15.02
CA PHE A 89 4.59 -2.00 15.57
C PHE A 89 4.65 -3.14 16.61
N GLU A 90 3.61 -3.31 17.41
CA GLU A 90 3.54 -4.41 18.37
C GLU A 90 3.64 -5.76 17.68
N ARG A 91 2.90 -5.97 16.59
CA ARG A 91 2.92 -7.20 15.81
C ARG A 91 4.28 -7.44 15.17
N PHE A 92 4.89 -6.40 14.59
CA PHE A 92 6.24 -6.47 14.03
C PHE A 92 7.24 -6.89 15.12
N ARG A 93 7.24 -6.22 16.28
CA ARG A 93 8.15 -6.52 17.40
C ARG A 93 7.98 -7.94 17.92
N ASN A 94 6.74 -8.44 18.02
CA ASN A 94 6.48 -9.81 18.50
C ASN A 94 6.99 -10.87 17.52
N ARG A 95 6.93 -10.60 16.20
CA ARG A 95 7.46 -11.51 15.18
C ARG A 95 8.97 -11.43 15.04
N PHE A 96 9.53 -10.26 15.23
CA PHE A 96 10.95 -9.95 15.05
C PHE A 96 11.48 -9.14 16.22
N PRO A 97 11.74 -9.79 17.39
CA PRO A 97 12.21 -9.08 18.58
C PRO A 97 13.52 -8.31 18.37
N GLU A 98 14.41 -8.84 17.51
CA GLU A 98 15.67 -8.22 17.11
C GLU A 98 15.54 -7.41 15.79
N GLY A 99 14.30 -7.18 15.31
CA GLY A 99 14.06 -6.44 14.08
C GLY A 99 14.50 -4.99 14.19
N ARG A 100 15.12 -4.48 13.13
CA ARG A 100 15.52 -3.07 13.06
C ARG A 100 14.35 -2.18 12.66
N VAL A 101 14.31 -0.99 13.24
CA VAL A 101 13.33 0.04 12.91
C VAL A 101 14.06 1.25 12.36
N LEU A 102 13.62 1.72 11.19
CA LEU A 102 14.12 2.97 10.64
C LEU A 102 13.66 4.14 11.53
N VAL A 103 14.62 4.93 11.98
CA VAL A 103 14.37 6.14 12.77
C VAL A 103 14.84 7.38 12.00
N PRO A 104 14.25 8.56 12.24
CA PRO A 104 14.72 9.79 11.60
C PRO A 104 16.16 10.11 12.02
N ASN A 105 16.99 10.54 11.06
CA ASN A 105 18.35 11.00 11.33
C ASN A 105 18.35 12.27 12.22
N ASP A 106 17.33 13.12 12.07
CA ASP A 106 17.08 14.29 12.87
C ASP A 106 15.63 14.30 13.35
N PRO A 107 15.36 13.90 14.62
CA PRO A 107 14.01 13.87 15.16
C PRO A 107 13.34 15.25 15.24
N GLY A 108 14.11 16.34 15.22
CA GLY A 108 13.58 17.71 15.26
C GLY A 108 13.14 18.26 13.89
N LYS A 109 13.50 17.58 12.80
CA LYS A 109 13.26 18.09 11.44
C LYS A 109 11.79 18.15 11.03
N ARG A 110 10.95 17.29 11.59
CA ARG A 110 9.51 17.21 11.34
C ARG A 110 8.79 16.91 12.65
N ASN A 111 7.51 17.20 12.70
CA ASN A 111 6.65 16.81 13.83
C ASN A 111 6.28 15.32 13.73
N TYR A 112 7.29 14.45 13.94
CA TYR A 112 7.09 13.01 13.89
C TYR A 112 6.09 12.57 14.97
N GLY A 113 5.20 11.63 14.62
CA GLY A 113 4.10 11.19 15.48
C GLY A 113 2.80 11.97 15.29
N ALA A 114 2.85 13.20 14.76
CA ALA A 114 1.66 13.92 14.35
C ALA A 114 1.21 13.48 12.95
N ASN A 115 -0.12 13.36 12.79
CA ASN A 115 -0.74 13.02 11.52
C ASN A 115 -1.16 14.30 10.77
N PRO A 116 -0.59 14.61 9.60
CA PRO A 116 -1.04 15.73 8.78
C PRO A 116 -2.34 15.46 8.00
N TYR A 117 -2.84 14.22 8.01
CA TYR A 117 -4.02 13.75 7.28
C TYR A 117 -5.16 13.36 8.25
N VAL A 118 -5.37 14.17 9.31
CA VAL A 118 -6.41 13.88 10.32
C VAL A 118 -7.77 13.74 9.66
N ARG A 119 -8.48 12.64 9.96
CA ARG A 119 -9.83 12.31 9.46
C ARG A 119 -9.91 12.13 7.93
N TYR A 120 -8.77 11.98 7.26
CA TYR A 120 -8.77 11.83 5.80
C TYR A 120 -9.48 10.56 5.34
N ASP A 121 -9.42 9.48 6.12
CA ASP A 121 -10.00 8.18 5.81
C ASP A 121 -11.41 7.97 6.36
N GLU A 122 -12.16 9.06 6.62
CA GLU A 122 -13.57 8.95 6.98
C GLU A 122 -14.37 8.41 5.79
N ILE A 123 -15.17 7.37 6.05
CA ILE A 123 -16.11 6.82 5.08
C ILE A 123 -17.13 7.91 4.73
N GLY A 124 -17.34 8.18 3.45
CA GLY A 124 -18.18 9.27 2.97
C GLY A 124 -17.44 10.57 2.65
N SER A 125 -16.16 10.68 2.98
CA SER A 125 -15.29 11.74 2.45
C SER A 125 -15.07 11.59 0.95
N VAL A 126 -14.77 12.71 0.30
CA VAL A 126 -14.40 12.71 -1.13
C VAL A 126 -12.89 12.62 -1.26
N PRO A 127 -12.35 11.69 -2.08
CA PRO A 127 -10.92 11.59 -2.30
C PRO A 127 -10.32 12.92 -2.80
N PHE A 128 -9.21 13.32 -2.18
CA PHE A 128 -8.52 14.57 -2.50
C PHE A 128 -7.95 14.55 -3.93
N LEU A 129 -8.26 15.57 -4.73
CA LEU A 129 -7.81 15.74 -6.12
C LEU A 129 -8.13 14.57 -7.07
N PHE A 130 -9.07 13.69 -6.72
CA PHE A 130 -9.54 12.65 -7.61
C PHE A 130 -10.64 13.20 -8.54
N ARG A 131 -10.56 12.86 -9.83
CA ARG A 131 -11.49 13.32 -10.87
C ARG A 131 -12.04 12.17 -11.74
N GLY A 132 -11.75 10.92 -11.37
CA GLY A 132 -12.23 9.73 -12.07
C GLY A 132 -13.62 9.30 -11.58
N ASP A 133 -14.11 8.22 -12.16
CA ASP A 133 -15.36 7.59 -11.75
C ASP A 133 -15.19 6.81 -10.45
N PHE A 134 -16.22 6.80 -9.64
CA PHE A 134 -16.25 6.04 -8.39
C PHE A 134 -16.76 4.62 -8.60
N PRO A 135 -16.27 3.66 -7.80
CA PRO A 135 -16.81 2.30 -7.84
C PRO A 135 -18.27 2.27 -7.40
N GLU A 136 -19.09 1.46 -8.09
CA GLU A 136 -20.49 1.29 -7.71
C GLU A 136 -20.66 0.39 -6.49
N GLY A 137 -21.64 0.72 -5.62
CA GLY A 137 -22.08 -0.11 -4.49
C GLY A 137 -21.05 -0.28 -3.36
N ILE A 138 -20.10 0.66 -3.25
CA ILE A 138 -19.14 0.80 -2.15
C ILE A 138 -18.76 2.28 -2.03
N GLN A 139 -18.53 2.76 -0.80
CA GLN A 139 -18.05 4.13 -0.64
C GLN A 139 -16.60 4.27 -1.13
N PRO A 140 -16.24 5.37 -1.82
CA PRO A 140 -14.91 5.53 -2.40
C PRO A 140 -13.76 5.39 -1.40
N MET A 141 -13.96 5.86 -0.17
CA MET A 141 -12.96 5.84 0.91
C MET A 141 -12.99 4.57 1.78
N GLU A 142 -13.82 3.58 1.43
CA GLU A 142 -13.73 2.28 2.10
C GLU A 142 -12.44 1.57 1.73
N ARG A 143 -11.82 0.92 2.74
CA ARG A 143 -10.63 0.13 2.51
C ARG A 143 -10.96 -1.20 1.87
N VAL A 144 -10.10 -1.60 0.94
CA VAL A 144 -10.13 -2.89 0.28
C VAL A 144 -8.75 -3.54 0.35
N VAL A 145 -8.72 -4.86 0.38
CA VAL A 145 -7.48 -5.65 0.25
C VAL A 145 -7.35 -6.06 -1.21
N ALA A 146 -6.40 -5.46 -1.92
CA ALA A 146 -6.15 -5.70 -3.34
C ALA A 146 -5.01 -6.70 -3.54
N VAL A 147 -5.23 -7.72 -4.36
CA VAL A 147 -4.28 -8.81 -4.62
C VAL A 147 -4.28 -9.18 -6.09
N GLU A 148 -3.14 -9.48 -6.64
CA GLU A 148 -3.01 -10.18 -7.92
C GLU A 148 -3.24 -11.68 -7.69
N VAL A 149 -4.41 -12.16 -8.07
CA VAL A 149 -4.81 -13.57 -7.85
C VAL A 149 -4.21 -14.52 -8.89
N GLU A 150 -4.03 -14.02 -10.09
CA GLU A 150 -3.33 -14.66 -11.22
C GLU A 150 -2.60 -13.56 -12.02
N PRO A 151 -1.58 -13.90 -12.82
CA PRO A 151 -0.87 -12.91 -13.63
C PRO A 151 -1.81 -11.98 -14.41
N GLY A 152 -1.75 -10.67 -14.13
CA GLY A 152 -2.59 -9.64 -14.74
C GLY A 152 -4.04 -9.58 -14.26
N ARG A 153 -4.48 -10.51 -13.37
CA ARG A 153 -5.84 -10.53 -12.82
C ARG A 153 -5.85 -10.09 -11.36
N PHE A 154 -6.43 -8.93 -11.12
CA PHE A 154 -6.52 -8.32 -9.78
C PHE A 154 -7.94 -8.46 -9.22
N GLU A 155 -8.02 -8.80 -7.95
CA GLU A 155 -9.26 -8.79 -7.18
C GLU A 155 -9.06 -8.01 -5.88
N ALA A 156 -10.14 -7.41 -5.38
CA ALA A 156 -10.12 -6.72 -4.10
C ALA A 156 -11.31 -7.13 -3.24
N TRP A 157 -11.10 -7.19 -1.94
CA TRP A 157 -12.12 -7.51 -0.93
C TRP A 157 -12.32 -6.33 -0.01
N GLN A 158 -13.56 -5.90 0.17
CA GLN A 158 -13.92 -4.88 1.15
C GLN A 158 -13.40 -5.30 2.54
N LEU A 159 -12.70 -4.40 3.22
CA LEU A 159 -12.07 -4.71 4.50
C LEU A 159 -13.11 -5.08 5.58
N GLY A 160 -14.30 -4.45 5.53
CA GLY A 160 -15.43 -4.80 6.39
C GLY A 160 -15.83 -6.26 6.27
N LEU A 161 -15.96 -6.78 5.04
CA LEU A 161 -16.27 -8.18 4.76
C LEU A 161 -15.21 -9.13 5.33
N LEU A 162 -13.92 -8.77 5.15
CA LEU A 162 -12.82 -9.55 5.70
C LEU A 162 -12.79 -9.51 7.24
N ARG A 163 -13.09 -8.35 7.84
CA ARG A 163 -13.18 -8.19 9.28
C ARG A 163 -14.28 -9.08 9.90
N GLU A 164 -15.44 -9.17 9.25
CA GLU A 164 -16.57 -10.00 9.72
C GLU A 164 -16.25 -11.49 9.64
N SER A 165 -15.58 -11.94 8.57
CA SER A 165 -15.23 -13.35 8.38
C SER A 165 -13.94 -13.78 9.07
N GLY A 166 -13.05 -12.84 9.40
CA GLY A 166 -11.69 -13.08 9.91
C GLY A 166 -10.72 -13.67 8.87
N GLU A 167 -11.21 -14.50 7.96
CA GLU A 167 -10.44 -15.13 6.90
C GLU A 167 -11.29 -15.30 5.63
N ILE A 168 -10.67 -15.02 4.48
CA ILE A 168 -11.22 -15.32 3.15
C ILE A 168 -10.24 -16.21 2.41
N ARG A 169 -10.75 -17.24 1.74
CA ARG A 169 -9.97 -18.13 0.87
C ARG A 169 -10.45 -18.01 -0.56
N THR A 170 -9.52 -17.88 -1.48
CA THR A 170 -9.78 -17.85 -2.92
C THR A 170 -8.64 -18.56 -3.65
N GLY A 171 -8.95 -19.69 -4.31
CA GLY A 171 -7.92 -20.56 -4.87
C GLY A 171 -6.91 -20.99 -3.79
N ASP A 172 -5.64 -20.74 -4.03
CA ASP A 172 -4.53 -21.01 -3.11
C ASP A 172 -4.22 -19.84 -2.14
N LEU A 173 -4.92 -18.70 -2.29
CA LEU A 173 -4.73 -17.52 -1.46
C LEU A 173 -5.56 -17.60 -0.18
N VAL A 174 -4.96 -17.15 0.91
CA VAL A 174 -5.59 -16.96 2.22
C VAL A 174 -5.36 -15.53 2.67
N ILE A 175 -6.44 -14.79 2.83
CA ILE A 175 -6.47 -13.39 3.28
C ILE A 175 -6.99 -13.40 4.71
N ARG A 176 -6.26 -12.80 5.66
CA ARG A 176 -6.65 -12.74 7.07
C ARG A 176 -6.68 -11.32 7.59
N TRP A 177 -7.59 -11.10 8.50
CA TRP A 177 -7.70 -9.89 9.30
C TRP A 177 -7.56 -10.22 10.78
N GLU A 178 -6.78 -9.42 11.50
CA GLU A 178 -6.64 -9.49 12.95
C GLU A 178 -6.63 -8.07 13.52
N ALA A 179 -7.34 -7.83 14.61
CA ALA A 179 -7.39 -6.54 15.27
C ALA A 179 -6.00 -6.04 15.73
N GLY A 180 -5.90 -4.73 16.05
CA GLY A 180 -4.74 -4.14 16.72
C GLY A 180 -3.81 -3.32 15.82
N GLN A 181 -4.34 -2.76 14.71
CA GLN A 181 -3.62 -1.75 13.93
C GLN A 181 -4.41 -0.44 13.88
N ALA A 182 -3.84 0.63 14.42
CA ALA A 182 -4.43 1.95 14.32
C ALA A 182 -4.32 2.50 12.89
N SER A 183 -5.38 3.17 12.42
CA SER A 183 -5.33 3.93 11.17
C SER A 183 -4.31 5.06 11.26
N ALA A 184 -3.44 5.16 10.26
CA ALA A 184 -2.48 6.26 10.14
C ALA A 184 -3.12 7.58 9.66
N LEU A 185 -4.39 7.57 9.23
CA LEU A 185 -5.07 8.70 8.56
C LEU A 185 -6.29 9.23 9.34
N ASP A 186 -6.50 8.76 10.57
CA ASP A 186 -7.68 9.04 11.38
C ASP A 186 -7.40 10.15 12.43
N ALA A 187 -6.78 9.80 13.54
CA ALA A 187 -6.57 10.72 14.65
C ALA A 187 -5.35 11.65 14.47
N ALA A 188 -5.23 12.68 15.31
CA ALA A 188 -4.11 13.62 15.28
C ALA A 188 -2.74 12.95 15.57
N THR A 189 -2.74 11.84 16.29
CA THR A 189 -1.60 10.96 16.47
C THR A 189 -1.93 9.57 15.91
N VAL A 190 -1.00 8.91 15.25
CA VAL A 190 -1.25 7.59 14.62
C VAL A 190 -1.75 6.56 15.63
N GLY A 191 -1.15 6.52 16.83
CA GLY A 191 -1.54 5.57 17.87
C GLY A 191 -2.95 5.80 18.44
N GLY A 192 -3.56 6.95 18.22
CA GLY A 192 -4.94 7.27 18.62
C GLY A 192 -5.99 6.98 17.54
N GLY A 193 -5.59 6.49 16.37
CA GLY A 193 -6.50 6.15 15.28
C GLY A 193 -7.39 4.95 15.60
N ARG A 194 -8.54 4.86 14.93
CA ARG A 194 -9.42 3.68 15.05
C ARG A 194 -8.71 2.42 14.56
N ASP A 195 -9.08 1.29 15.14
CA ASP A 195 -8.56 -0.02 14.71
C ASP A 195 -9.09 -0.39 13.33
N VAL A 196 -8.18 -0.49 12.37
CA VAL A 196 -8.43 -0.96 11.00
C VAL A 196 -7.96 -2.39 10.79
N GLY A 197 -7.25 -2.95 11.75
CA GLY A 197 -6.73 -4.32 11.74
C GLY A 197 -5.49 -4.53 10.91
N ASN A 198 -4.80 -5.60 11.25
CA ASN A 198 -3.65 -6.11 10.50
C ASN A 198 -4.13 -7.08 9.44
N VAL A 199 -3.77 -6.86 8.19
CA VAL A 199 -4.07 -7.77 7.08
C VAL A 199 -2.83 -8.59 6.73
N THR A 200 -3.03 -9.87 6.41
CA THR A 200 -2.01 -10.72 5.80
C THR A 200 -2.58 -11.46 4.62
N VAL A 201 -1.79 -11.56 3.54
CA VAL A 201 -2.14 -12.35 2.38
C VAL A 201 -1.04 -13.36 2.10
N GLN A 202 -1.42 -14.63 2.05
CA GLN A 202 -0.49 -15.73 1.86
C GLN A 202 -0.99 -16.69 0.79
N ARG A 203 -0.06 -17.23 0.03
CA ARG A 203 -0.30 -18.34 -0.89
C ARG A 203 0.06 -19.66 -0.21
N ARG A 204 -0.81 -20.64 -0.37
CA ARG A 204 -0.60 -22.00 0.14
C ARG A 204 -0.58 -22.98 -1.02
N ALA A 205 0.59 -23.50 -1.34
CA ALA A 205 0.76 -24.47 -2.40
C ALA A 205 1.79 -25.54 -2.00
N GLY A 206 1.47 -26.81 -2.22
CA GLY A 206 2.39 -27.92 -1.96
C GLY A 206 2.91 -28.02 -0.52
N GLY A 207 2.10 -27.63 0.47
CA GLY A 207 2.49 -27.62 1.89
C GLY A 207 3.35 -26.41 2.30
N ARG A 208 3.67 -25.51 1.39
CA ARG A 208 4.38 -24.25 1.67
C ARG A 208 3.39 -23.12 1.89
N VAL A 209 3.79 -22.16 2.72
CA VAL A 209 3.06 -20.92 2.98
C VAL A 209 4.00 -19.76 2.68
N GLU A 210 3.65 -18.91 1.74
CA GLU A 210 4.48 -17.80 1.29
C GLU A 210 3.67 -16.50 1.33
N ASP A 211 4.25 -15.42 1.84
CA ASP A 211 3.65 -14.09 1.75
C ASP A 211 3.65 -13.66 0.27
N VAL A 212 2.55 -13.09 -0.19
CA VAL A 212 2.44 -12.51 -1.53
C VAL A 212 2.28 -11.00 -1.46
N PRO A 213 2.64 -10.23 -2.49
CA PRO A 213 2.35 -8.82 -2.55
C PRO A 213 0.84 -8.56 -2.50
N TYR A 214 0.46 -7.57 -1.71
CA TYR A 214 -0.91 -7.08 -1.62
C TYR A 214 -0.90 -5.62 -1.18
N ASP A 215 -2.03 -4.94 -1.28
CA ASP A 215 -2.20 -3.62 -0.73
C ASP A 215 -3.52 -3.48 0.04
N VAL A 216 -3.52 -2.66 1.09
CA VAL A 216 -4.73 -2.24 1.81
C VAL A 216 -4.98 -0.79 1.43
N THR A 217 -5.73 -0.58 0.37
CA THR A 217 -5.97 0.73 -0.25
C THR A 217 -7.44 1.14 -0.15
N PHE A 218 -7.77 2.32 -0.68
CA PHE A 218 -9.16 2.74 -0.80
C PHE A 218 -9.82 2.18 -2.08
N ALA A 219 -11.13 1.98 -2.04
CA ALA A 219 -11.89 1.40 -3.14
C ALA A 219 -11.76 2.21 -4.44
N PHE A 220 -11.71 3.56 -4.35
CA PHE A 220 -11.53 4.41 -5.53
C PHE A 220 -10.16 4.20 -6.20
N VAL A 221 -9.11 3.93 -5.43
CA VAL A 221 -7.75 3.68 -5.96
C VAL A 221 -7.74 2.38 -6.75
N PHE A 222 -8.25 1.30 -6.13
CA PHE A 222 -8.36 0.02 -6.82
C PHE A 222 -9.14 0.16 -8.13
N HIS A 223 -10.31 0.81 -8.10
CA HIS A 223 -11.14 1.04 -9.28
C HIS A 223 -10.41 1.85 -10.37
N ALA A 224 -9.70 2.91 -9.98
CA ALA A 224 -9.01 3.80 -10.92
C ALA A 224 -7.80 3.14 -11.64
N PHE A 225 -7.09 2.25 -10.96
CA PHE A 225 -5.88 1.60 -11.50
C PHE A 225 -6.08 0.16 -11.95
N ARG A 226 -7.19 -0.47 -11.56
CA ARG A 226 -7.58 -1.83 -11.94
C ARG A 226 -9.04 -1.85 -12.39
N PRO A 227 -9.41 -1.13 -13.48
CA PRO A 227 -10.80 -0.96 -13.90
C PRO A 227 -11.51 -2.28 -14.24
N ASN A 228 -10.74 -3.30 -14.65
CA ASN A 228 -11.23 -4.65 -14.91
C ASN A 228 -11.11 -5.57 -13.68
N GLY A 229 -10.61 -5.07 -12.56
CA GLY A 229 -10.45 -5.81 -11.33
C GLY A 229 -11.80 -6.10 -10.67
N LYS A 230 -11.96 -7.31 -10.17
CA LYS A 230 -13.18 -7.69 -9.46
C LYS A 230 -13.16 -7.17 -8.02
N LEU A 231 -14.21 -6.45 -7.64
CA LEU A 231 -14.40 -5.94 -6.29
C LEU A 231 -15.47 -6.77 -5.56
N HIS A 232 -15.03 -7.50 -4.53
CA HIS A 232 -15.91 -8.27 -3.64
C HIS A 232 -16.35 -7.36 -2.48
N ARG A 233 -17.65 -7.20 -2.31
CA ARG A 233 -18.28 -6.32 -1.33
C ARG A 233 -19.37 -7.07 -0.57
N GLY A 234 -19.59 -6.68 0.70
CA GLY A 234 -20.72 -7.14 1.49
C GLY A 234 -22.06 -6.67 0.88
N LYS A 235 -23.16 -7.21 1.37
CA LYS A 235 -24.47 -6.64 1.08
C LYS A 235 -24.56 -5.28 1.77
N LEU A 236 -24.99 -4.26 1.02
CA LEU A 236 -25.35 -2.95 1.58
C LEU A 236 -26.49 -3.12 2.57
#